data_dbaa5b47d613c95d78b1fe33a0b7abd6
#
_entry.id   dbaa5b47d613c95d78b1fe33a0b7abd6
#
_cell.length_a   1.000
_cell.length_b   1.000
_cell.length_c   1.000
_cell.angle_alpha   90.00
_cell.angle_beta   90.00
_cell.angle_gamma   90.00
#
_symmetry.space_group_name_H-M   'P 1'
#
loop_
_entity.id
_entity.type
_entity.pdbx_description
1 polymer ?
#
loop_
_entity_poly.entity_id
_entity_poly.type
_entity_poly.pdbx_seq_one_letter_code
_entity_poly.pdbx_strand_id
1 'polypeptide(L)'
;MGNPARKVGREARVVQERQERLARGVSVVEHGVSVLMQMAHMMDEEFVLAAERISAMRGSLIVCGIGKAGLIGRKVAATFSSTGTRSHFLHPSEALHGDLGCVGPNDVVLLFSNSGSSSEVVDLLPYLSRRSASLIAITSKINSPLALAADITLLTPTSSEACRWNLAPTSSTLAMLAIGDALALVVSEIKNFGEEDFAQLHPGGALGQRLAIVDEVMRPLEECRLCHEGASIRQMLVDTSRPGRRTGAVMIENTAHSLVGIFTDSDLTRFLGAGRRDASGASDDLDRCISEVMTRKFSAIRTGAKVSEAIEILSHRKISELPVVNDLDQPIGLIDITDVIGIAESAVGRGEVGECMEEGAEGRVVVGQPHLRIFGATL
;
A
#
# COMPACT_ATOMS: atom_id res chain seq x y z
N MET A 1 -18.84 -22.68 -53.86
CA MET A 1 -17.87 -21.59 -53.73
C MET A 1 -18.62 -20.34 -53.30
N GLY A 2 -18.39 -19.84 -52.10
CA GLY A 2 -19.10 -18.64 -51.56
C GLY A 2 -18.67 -17.36 -52.29
N ASN A 3 -19.62 -16.54 -52.63
CA ASN A 3 -19.41 -15.28 -53.37
C ASN A 3 -18.47 -14.34 -52.56
N PRO A 4 -17.26 -14.00 -53.05
CA PRO A 4 -16.28 -13.16 -52.38
C PRO A 4 -16.83 -11.74 -51.99
N ALA A 5 -17.75 -11.17 -52.79
CA ALA A 5 -18.38 -9.89 -52.48
C ALA A 5 -19.23 -9.93 -51.18
N ARG A 6 -19.87 -11.04 -50.85
CA ARG A 6 -20.62 -11.24 -49.60
C ARG A 6 -19.72 -11.33 -48.38
N LYS A 7 -18.50 -11.88 -48.52
CA LYS A 7 -17.53 -11.99 -47.45
C LYS A 7 -16.96 -10.59 -47.07
N VAL A 8 -16.57 -9.81 -48.08
CA VAL A 8 -16.04 -8.45 -47.87
C VAL A 8 -17.09 -7.53 -47.23
N GLY A 9 -18.36 -7.61 -47.67
CA GLY A 9 -19.44 -6.80 -47.05
C GLY A 9 -19.70 -7.19 -45.58
N ARG A 10 -19.54 -8.48 -45.21
CA ARG A 10 -19.70 -8.93 -43.82
C ARG A 10 -18.54 -8.44 -42.95
N GLU A 11 -17.31 -8.46 -43.45
CA GLU A 11 -16.12 -7.98 -42.73
C GLU A 11 -16.20 -6.46 -42.50
N ALA A 12 -16.56 -5.69 -43.49
CA ALA A 12 -16.78 -4.23 -43.37
C ALA A 12 -17.84 -3.89 -42.31
N ARG A 13 -18.96 -4.64 -42.29
CA ARG A 13 -20.02 -4.44 -41.31
C ARG A 13 -19.54 -4.73 -39.88
N VAL A 14 -18.76 -5.78 -39.68
CA VAL A 14 -18.18 -6.13 -38.36
C VAL A 14 -17.25 -5.00 -37.88
N VAL A 15 -16.40 -4.47 -38.78
CA VAL A 15 -15.51 -3.35 -38.46
C VAL A 15 -16.30 -2.10 -38.03
N GLN A 16 -17.35 -1.76 -38.79
CA GLN A 16 -18.22 -0.63 -38.45
C GLN A 16 -18.90 -0.82 -37.11
N GLU A 17 -19.47 -1.98 -36.81
CA GLU A 17 -20.10 -2.27 -35.52
C GLU A 17 -19.12 -2.14 -34.37
N ARG A 18 -17.83 -2.56 -34.54
CA ARG A 18 -16.78 -2.37 -33.55
C ARG A 18 -16.45 -0.89 -33.31
N GLN A 19 -16.35 -0.10 -34.36
CA GLN A 19 -16.11 1.35 -34.26
C GLN A 19 -17.25 2.06 -33.53
N GLU A 20 -18.51 1.71 -33.83
CA GLU A 20 -19.68 2.26 -33.16
C GLU A 20 -19.67 1.92 -31.63
N ARG A 21 -19.30 0.69 -31.26
CA ARG A 21 -19.17 0.29 -29.85
C ARG A 21 -18.07 1.07 -29.14
N LEU A 22 -16.91 1.26 -29.78
CA LEU A 22 -15.82 2.06 -29.24
C LEU A 22 -16.26 3.52 -29.03
N ALA A 23 -16.86 4.14 -30.07
CA ALA A 23 -17.36 5.51 -29.99
C ALA A 23 -18.38 5.67 -28.85
N ARG A 24 -19.26 4.67 -28.67
CA ARG A 24 -20.21 4.67 -27.54
C ARG A 24 -19.49 4.59 -26.18
N GLY A 25 -18.45 3.76 -26.02
CA GLY A 25 -17.64 3.70 -24.80
C GLY A 25 -16.99 5.05 -24.48
N VAL A 26 -16.35 5.66 -25.48
CA VAL A 26 -15.75 7.01 -25.37
C VAL A 26 -16.80 8.04 -24.90
N SER A 27 -17.97 8.08 -25.56
CA SER A 27 -19.06 8.99 -25.21
C SER A 27 -19.55 8.84 -23.76
N VAL A 28 -19.54 7.63 -23.18
CA VAL A 28 -19.88 7.40 -21.77
C VAL A 28 -18.84 8.04 -20.85
N VAL A 29 -17.56 7.89 -21.18
CA VAL A 29 -16.47 8.49 -20.38
C VAL A 29 -16.49 10.01 -20.46
N GLU A 30 -16.67 10.57 -21.66
CA GLU A 30 -16.77 12.03 -21.88
C GLU A 30 -17.95 12.64 -21.13
N HIS A 31 -19.10 11.94 -21.09
CA HIS A 31 -20.23 12.34 -20.27
C HIS A 31 -19.87 12.38 -18.79
N GLY A 32 -19.14 11.38 -18.30
CA GLY A 32 -18.61 11.34 -16.92
C GLY A 32 -17.70 12.53 -16.60
N VAL A 33 -16.78 12.88 -17.52
CA VAL A 33 -15.92 14.07 -17.39
C VAL A 33 -16.75 15.35 -17.25
N SER A 34 -17.78 15.51 -18.08
CA SER A 34 -18.70 16.67 -18.01
C SER A 34 -19.39 16.76 -16.64
N VAL A 35 -19.83 15.63 -16.08
CA VAL A 35 -20.47 15.56 -14.76
C VAL A 35 -19.48 15.94 -13.64
N LEU A 36 -18.23 15.46 -13.71
CA LEU A 36 -17.20 15.83 -12.74
C LEU A 36 -16.85 17.32 -12.78
N MET A 37 -16.79 17.91 -13.96
CA MET A 37 -16.57 19.35 -14.09
C MET A 37 -17.75 20.15 -13.50
N GLN A 38 -18.99 19.74 -13.75
CA GLN A 38 -20.15 20.36 -13.11
C GLN A 38 -20.09 20.22 -11.58
N MET A 39 -19.72 19.05 -11.08
CA MET A 39 -19.55 18.82 -9.64
C MET A 39 -18.55 19.80 -9.03
N ALA A 40 -17.37 19.96 -9.64
CA ALA A 40 -16.33 20.85 -9.16
C ALA A 40 -16.79 22.32 -9.09
N HIS A 41 -17.60 22.77 -10.07
CA HIS A 41 -18.15 24.13 -10.06
C HIS A 41 -19.32 24.33 -9.08
N MET A 42 -19.96 23.27 -8.63
CA MET A 42 -21.04 23.32 -7.65
C MET A 42 -20.58 23.26 -6.21
N MET A 43 -19.31 22.94 -5.96
CA MET A 43 -18.75 22.93 -4.61
C MET A 43 -18.75 24.34 -4.04
N ASP A 44 -19.27 24.50 -2.83
CA ASP A 44 -19.47 25.76 -2.15
C ASP A 44 -19.07 25.69 -0.68
N GLU A 45 -19.49 26.65 0.14
CA GLU A 45 -19.21 26.74 1.57
C GLU A 45 -19.74 25.55 2.35
N GLU A 46 -20.83 24.90 1.92
CA GLU A 46 -21.35 23.70 2.56
C GLU A 46 -20.34 22.55 2.56
N PHE A 47 -19.49 22.47 1.52
CA PHE A 47 -18.40 21.50 1.47
C PHE A 47 -17.36 21.77 2.58
N VAL A 48 -17.00 23.02 2.80
CA VAL A 48 -16.05 23.42 3.85
C VAL A 48 -16.65 23.11 5.22
N LEU A 49 -17.89 23.47 5.46
CA LEU A 49 -18.60 23.18 6.71
C LEU A 49 -18.68 21.67 6.99
N ALA A 50 -18.92 20.85 5.95
CA ALA A 50 -18.91 19.40 6.09
C ALA A 50 -17.52 18.86 6.48
N ALA A 51 -16.47 19.35 5.84
CA ALA A 51 -15.09 18.95 6.17
C ALA A 51 -14.72 19.33 7.61
N GLU A 52 -15.02 20.56 8.04
CA GLU A 52 -14.80 21.03 9.40
C GLU A 52 -15.61 20.22 10.43
N ARG A 53 -16.88 19.93 10.13
CA ARG A 53 -17.73 19.13 11.01
C ARG A 53 -17.19 17.72 11.21
N ILE A 54 -16.71 17.06 10.14
CA ILE A 54 -16.12 15.73 10.22
C ILE A 54 -14.76 15.76 10.91
N SER A 55 -13.93 16.76 10.66
CA SER A 55 -12.62 16.86 11.30
C SER A 55 -12.70 17.09 12.80
N ALA A 56 -13.70 17.86 13.26
CA ALA A 56 -13.93 18.19 14.67
C ALA A 56 -14.71 17.13 15.46
N MET A 57 -15.25 16.08 14.81
CA MET A 57 -16.05 15.07 15.51
C MET A 57 -15.21 14.28 16.50
N ARG A 58 -15.83 13.90 17.63
CA ARG A 58 -15.19 13.09 18.68
C ARG A 58 -15.49 11.59 18.57
N GLY A 59 -16.45 11.22 17.73
CA GLY A 59 -16.89 9.87 17.46
C GLY A 59 -16.28 9.30 16.15
N SER A 60 -17.12 8.59 15.42
CA SER A 60 -16.85 8.01 14.12
C SER A 60 -17.70 8.66 13.03
N LEU A 61 -17.22 8.61 11.80
CA LEU A 61 -18.03 8.91 10.62
C LEU A 61 -18.84 7.67 10.24
N ILE A 62 -20.15 7.75 10.35
CA ILE A 62 -21.05 6.69 9.92
C ILE A 62 -21.53 7.02 8.50
N VAL A 63 -21.16 6.20 7.55
CA VAL A 63 -21.56 6.39 6.14
C VAL A 63 -22.74 5.47 5.84
N CYS A 64 -23.82 6.03 5.29
CA CYS A 64 -25.06 5.29 5.07
C CYS A 64 -25.58 5.51 3.64
N GLY A 65 -26.17 4.49 3.03
CA GLY A 65 -26.75 4.55 1.70
C GLY A 65 -27.19 3.17 1.21
N ILE A 66 -28.07 3.15 0.20
CA ILE A 66 -28.63 1.91 -0.34
C ILE A 66 -28.31 1.73 -1.83
N GLY A 67 -28.27 0.48 -2.29
CA GLY A 67 -28.05 0.13 -3.69
C GLY A 67 -26.68 0.62 -4.21
N LYS A 68 -26.66 1.25 -5.38
CA LYS A 68 -25.40 1.75 -5.98
C LYS A 68 -24.78 2.91 -5.17
N ALA A 69 -25.63 3.81 -4.63
CA ALA A 69 -25.17 4.85 -3.70
C ALA A 69 -24.54 4.26 -2.42
N GLY A 70 -25.11 3.18 -1.90
CA GLY A 70 -24.54 2.46 -0.76
C GLY A 70 -23.17 1.82 -1.05
N LEU A 71 -22.98 1.28 -2.26
CA LEU A 71 -21.66 0.76 -2.69
C LEU A 71 -20.61 1.88 -2.75
N ILE A 72 -20.98 3.06 -3.26
CA ILE A 72 -20.12 4.26 -3.23
C ILE A 72 -19.86 4.67 -1.77
N GLY A 73 -20.87 4.71 -0.93
CA GLY A 73 -20.72 5.01 0.50
C GLY A 73 -19.74 4.05 1.20
N ARG A 74 -19.79 2.75 0.91
CA ARG A 74 -18.79 1.78 1.42
C ARG A 74 -17.37 2.13 1.02
N LYS A 75 -17.17 2.49 -0.27
CA LYS A 75 -15.85 2.91 -0.78
C LYS A 75 -15.38 4.17 -0.08
N VAL A 76 -16.23 5.17 0.07
CA VAL A 76 -15.92 6.44 0.74
C VAL A 76 -15.59 6.22 2.22
N ALA A 77 -16.34 5.37 2.94
CA ALA A 77 -16.01 4.98 4.30
C ALA A 77 -14.61 4.35 4.41
N ALA A 78 -14.26 3.46 3.47
CA ALA A 78 -12.92 2.89 3.42
C ALA A 78 -11.84 3.94 3.15
N THR A 79 -12.11 4.92 2.26
CA THR A 79 -11.18 6.04 2.00
C THR A 79 -10.96 6.86 3.27
N PHE A 80 -12.01 7.26 3.99
CA PHE A 80 -11.90 7.97 5.27
C PHE A 80 -11.07 7.18 6.28
N SER A 81 -11.34 5.88 6.43
CA SER A 81 -10.58 5.02 7.35
C SER A 81 -9.10 4.96 6.99
N SER A 82 -8.79 4.83 5.71
CA SER A 82 -7.40 4.76 5.20
C SER A 82 -6.66 6.10 5.25
N THR A 83 -7.39 7.21 5.41
CA THR A 83 -6.84 8.57 5.53
C THR A 83 -7.02 9.18 6.93
N GLY A 84 -7.06 8.32 7.96
CA GLY A 84 -6.98 8.74 9.36
C GLY A 84 -8.29 9.18 10.00
N THR A 85 -9.44 8.99 9.34
CA THR A 85 -10.75 9.26 9.92
C THR A 85 -11.49 7.96 10.18
N ARG A 86 -11.68 7.61 11.45
CA ARG A 86 -12.43 6.40 11.84
C ARG A 86 -13.82 6.42 11.24
N SER A 87 -14.14 5.47 10.35
CA SER A 87 -15.36 5.44 9.60
C SER A 87 -15.93 4.02 9.47
N HIS A 88 -17.26 3.91 9.45
CA HIS A 88 -18.00 2.66 9.32
C HIS A 88 -19.14 2.83 8.33
N PHE A 89 -19.44 1.77 7.58
CA PHE A 89 -20.63 1.76 6.73
C PHE A 89 -21.81 1.13 7.47
N LEU A 90 -22.95 1.83 7.50
CA LEU A 90 -24.22 1.38 8.04
C LEU A 90 -25.21 1.14 6.90
N HIS A 91 -25.68 -0.09 6.74
CA HIS A 91 -26.73 -0.38 5.76
C HIS A 91 -28.10 0.05 6.30
N PRO A 92 -28.90 0.85 5.56
CA PRO A 92 -30.17 1.37 6.06
C PRO A 92 -31.14 0.29 6.58
N SER A 93 -31.29 -0.80 5.85
CA SER A 93 -32.20 -1.88 6.26
C SER A 93 -31.75 -2.57 7.54
N GLU A 94 -30.44 -2.85 7.69
CA GLU A 94 -29.89 -3.46 8.90
C GLU A 94 -30.00 -2.51 10.11
N ALA A 95 -29.84 -1.21 9.86
CA ALA A 95 -30.01 -0.19 10.90
C ALA A 95 -31.40 -0.25 11.55
N LEU A 96 -32.48 -0.43 10.77
CA LEU A 96 -33.83 -0.57 11.30
C LEU A 96 -34.06 -1.87 12.10
N HIS A 97 -33.17 -2.85 11.96
CA HIS A 97 -33.21 -4.14 12.62
C HIS A 97 -32.19 -4.31 13.77
N GLY A 98 -31.57 -3.21 14.22
CA GLY A 98 -30.71 -3.21 15.41
C GLY A 98 -29.38 -2.54 15.26
N ASP A 99 -28.82 -2.44 14.04
CA ASP A 99 -27.48 -1.87 13.80
C ASP A 99 -27.42 -0.34 14.07
N LEU A 100 -28.56 0.33 14.30
CA LEU A 100 -28.60 1.67 14.88
C LEU A 100 -27.83 1.77 16.21
N GLY A 101 -27.61 0.65 16.89
CA GLY A 101 -26.79 0.59 18.09
C GLY A 101 -25.35 1.05 17.90
N CYS A 102 -24.82 1.02 16.68
CA CYS A 102 -23.47 1.50 16.36
C CYS A 102 -23.36 3.04 16.26
N VAL A 103 -24.49 3.76 16.23
CA VAL A 103 -24.51 5.23 16.13
C VAL A 103 -24.56 5.86 17.52
N GLY A 104 -23.59 6.68 17.85
CA GLY A 104 -23.46 7.38 19.12
C GLY A 104 -23.62 8.91 19.01
N PRO A 105 -23.76 9.61 20.15
CA PRO A 105 -24.03 11.05 20.18
C PRO A 105 -22.88 11.94 19.70
N ASN A 106 -21.70 11.40 19.53
CA ASN A 106 -20.52 12.12 19.02
C ASN A 106 -20.19 11.80 17.55
N ASP A 107 -21.00 10.94 16.91
CA ASP A 107 -20.79 10.52 15.55
C ASP A 107 -21.41 11.52 14.56
N VAL A 108 -20.78 11.66 13.41
CA VAL A 108 -21.35 12.35 12.25
C VAL A 108 -21.84 11.30 11.25
N VAL A 109 -23.02 11.50 10.68
CA VAL A 109 -23.61 10.58 9.70
C VAL A 109 -23.58 11.21 8.32
N LEU A 110 -22.95 10.56 7.35
CA LEU A 110 -22.88 10.95 5.95
C LEU A 110 -23.81 10.05 5.13
N LEU A 111 -24.87 10.62 4.58
CA LEU A 111 -25.95 9.89 3.90
C LEU A 111 -25.88 10.09 2.38
N PHE A 112 -25.90 8.99 1.65
CA PHE A 112 -25.86 8.96 0.17
C PHE A 112 -27.23 8.56 -0.40
N SER A 113 -27.89 9.48 -1.08
CA SER A 113 -29.11 9.18 -1.84
C SER A 113 -29.30 10.20 -2.98
N ASN A 114 -29.21 9.75 -4.25
CA ASN A 114 -29.35 10.66 -5.39
C ASN A 114 -30.71 11.39 -5.42
N SER A 115 -31.79 10.66 -5.22
CA SER A 115 -33.13 11.26 -5.14
C SER A 115 -33.39 11.95 -3.79
N GLY A 116 -32.64 11.61 -2.74
CA GLY A 116 -32.92 12.01 -1.38
C GLY A 116 -34.24 11.52 -0.80
N SER A 117 -34.86 10.54 -1.47
CA SER A 117 -36.22 10.05 -1.16
C SER A 117 -36.29 8.53 -1.08
N SER A 118 -35.15 7.82 -1.00
CA SER A 118 -35.13 6.37 -0.80
C SER A 118 -35.76 6.05 0.55
N SER A 119 -36.84 5.25 0.55
CA SER A 119 -37.65 4.95 1.77
C SER A 119 -36.76 4.48 2.93
N GLU A 120 -35.86 3.56 2.65
CA GLU A 120 -34.97 2.96 3.66
C GLU A 120 -34.03 3.98 4.32
N VAL A 121 -33.64 5.03 3.59
CA VAL A 121 -32.83 6.12 4.14
C VAL A 121 -33.71 7.11 4.89
N VAL A 122 -34.85 7.48 4.31
CA VAL A 122 -35.79 8.45 4.90
C VAL A 122 -36.35 7.95 6.22
N ASP A 123 -36.71 6.68 6.33
CA ASP A 123 -37.25 6.06 7.55
C ASP A 123 -36.26 6.06 8.72
N LEU A 124 -34.95 6.15 8.42
CA LEU A 124 -33.92 6.25 9.44
C LEU A 124 -33.68 7.68 9.98
N LEU A 125 -34.02 8.71 9.21
CA LEU A 125 -33.69 10.09 9.56
C LEU A 125 -34.12 10.52 10.96
N PRO A 126 -35.34 10.20 11.43
CA PRO A 126 -35.78 10.58 12.78
C PRO A 126 -34.98 9.91 13.92
N TYR A 127 -34.41 8.75 13.65
CA TYR A 127 -33.60 8.02 14.63
C TYR A 127 -32.16 8.54 14.63
N LEU A 128 -31.57 8.80 13.45
CA LEU A 128 -30.23 9.32 13.29
C LEU A 128 -30.11 10.73 13.86
N SER A 129 -31.06 11.63 13.58
CA SER A 129 -31.07 13.00 14.12
C SER A 129 -31.10 13.06 15.67
N ARG A 130 -31.64 12.04 16.33
CA ARG A 130 -31.66 11.98 17.81
C ARG A 130 -30.42 11.33 18.40
N ARG A 131 -29.66 10.55 17.63
CA ARG A 131 -28.55 9.74 18.14
C ARG A 131 -27.18 10.27 17.76
N SER A 132 -27.04 10.98 16.66
CA SER A 132 -25.78 11.50 16.14
C SER A 132 -25.58 12.99 16.46
N ALA A 133 -24.35 13.44 16.33
CA ALA A 133 -23.98 14.85 16.49
C ALA A 133 -24.42 15.71 15.29
N SER A 134 -24.42 15.14 14.09
CA SER A 134 -24.79 15.86 12.87
C SER A 134 -25.11 14.90 11.74
N LEU A 135 -26.00 15.31 10.82
CA LEU A 135 -26.35 14.65 9.58
C LEU A 135 -25.83 15.48 8.40
N ILE A 136 -25.09 14.83 7.50
CA ILE A 136 -24.61 15.41 6.25
C ILE A 136 -25.23 14.62 5.09
N ALA A 137 -25.90 15.29 4.17
CA ALA A 137 -26.53 14.67 3.00
C ALA A 137 -25.68 14.86 1.75
N ILE A 138 -25.53 13.81 0.93
CA ILE A 138 -25.08 13.89 -0.46
C ILE A 138 -26.24 13.50 -1.38
N THR A 139 -26.81 14.46 -2.08
CA THR A 139 -28.01 14.29 -2.93
C THR A 139 -28.01 15.25 -4.11
N SER A 140 -28.79 14.93 -5.16
CA SER A 140 -29.02 15.87 -6.28
C SER A 140 -30.27 16.75 -6.09
N LYS A 141 -31.00 16.62 -4.98
CA LYS A 141 -32.31 17.26 -4.76
C LYS A 141 -32.36 18.01 -3.46
N ILE A 142 -32.20 19.35 -3.50
CA ILE A 142 -32.18 20.21 -2.30
C ILE A 142 -33.51 20.17 -1.52
N ASN A 143 -34.63 19.96 -2.20
CA ASN A 143 -35.95 19.90 -1.55
C ASN A 143 -36.39 18.46 -1.20
N SER A 144 -35.44 17.51 -1.16
CA SER A 144 -35.76 16.13 -0.80
C SER A 144 -35.90 15.96 0.71
N PRO A 145 -36.61 14.91 1.17
CA PRO A 145 -36.72 14.61 2.61
C PRO A 145 -35.35 14.48 3.29
N LEU A 146 -34.37 13.91 2.61
CA LEU A 146 -32.99 13.77 3.11
C LEU A 146 -32.35 15.14 3.31
N ALA A 147 -32.37 16.01 2.29
CA ALA A 147 -31.75 17.34 2.36
C ALA A 147 -32.42 18.22 3.44
N LEU A 148 -33.76 18.13 3.59
CA LEU A 148 -34.50 18.91 4.59
C LEU A 148 -34.24 18.44 6.04
N ALA A 149 -33.82 17.20 6.21
CA ALA A 149 -33.51 16.64 7.53
C ALA A 149 -32.03 16.77 7.92
N ALA A 150 -31.15 17.03 6.96
CA ALA A 150 -29.71 17.16 7.17
C ALA A 150 -29.33 18.56 7.71
N ASP A 151 -28.27 18.61 8.53
CA ASP A 151 -27.67 19.87 8.99
C ASP A 151 -26.85 20.54 7.87
N ILE A 152 -26.24 19.72 6.99
CA ILE A 152 -25.40 20.16 5.87
C ILE A 152 -25.79 19.34 4.65
N THR A 153 -25.93 20.00 3.50
CA THR A 153 -26.30 19.32 2.24
C THR A 153 -25.30 19.59 1.13
N LEU A 154 -24.60 18.56 0.72
CA LEU A 154 -23.69 18.56 -0.42
C LEU A 154 -24.46 18.18 -1.69
N LEU A 155 -24.67 19.13 -2.58
CA LEU A 155 -25.42 18.92 -3.80
C LEU A 155 -24.54 18.30 -4.89
N THR A 156 -25.05 17.24 -5.53
CA THR A 156 -24.47 16.67 -6.74
C THR A 156 -25.23 17.16 -7.99
N PRO A 157 -24.59 17.18 -9.18
CA PRO A 157 -25.25 17.61 -10.42
C PRO A 157 -26.51 16.79 -10.69
N THR A 158 -27.58 17.46 -11.11
CA THR A 158 -28.78 16.84 -11.66
C THR A 158 -28.55 16.54 -13.14
N SER A 159 -27.69 15.58 -13.47
CA SER A 159 -27.41 15.15 -14.84
C SER A 159 -28.13 13.85 -15.17
N SER A 160 -28.32 13.60 -16.49
CA SER A 160 -28.79 12.30 -16.95
C SER A 160 -27.73 11.22 -16.70
N GLU A 161 -28.18 10.00 -16.49
CA GLU A 161 -27.28 8.85 -16.48
C GLU A 161 -26.75 8.58 -17.89
N ALA A 162 -25.52 8.07 -17.98
CA ALA A 162 -24.86 7.83 -19.27
C ALA A 162 -25.51 6.69 -20.08
N CYS A 163 -26.38 5.90 -19.49
CA CYS A 163 -27.07 4.82 -20.21
C CYS A 163 -28.22 5.36 -21.10
N ARG A 164 -28.51 4.63 -22.18
CA ARG A 164 -29.48 5.03 -23.19
C ARG A 164 -30.89 5.33 -22.63
N TRP A 165 -31.26 4.68 -21.54
CA TRP A 165 -32.59 4.82 -20.94
C TRP A 165 -32.60 5.69 -19.68
N ASN A 166 -31.48 6.30 -19.35
CA ASN A 166 -31.34 7.11 -18.12
C ASN A 166 -31.71 6.36 -16.83
N LEU A 167 -31.42 5.05 -16.75
CA LEU A 167 -31.82 4.19 -15.64
C LEU A 167 -30.66 3.68 -14.78
N ALA A 168 -29.54 3.31 -15.43
CA ALA A 168 -28.41 2.72 -14.72
C ALA A 168 -27.61 3.83 -14.04
N PRO A 169 -27.47 3.80 -12.69
CA PRO A 169 -26.68 4.76 -11.95
C PRO A 169 -25.21 4.71 -12.39
N THR A 170 -24.75 5.74 -13.06
CA THR A 170 -23.40 5.93 -13.61
C THR A 170 -22.90 7.33 -13.26
N SER A 171 -23.49 8.36 -13.86
CA SER A 171 -23.14 9.78 -13.64
C SER A 171 -23.37 10.20 -12.20
N SER A 172 -24.52 9.84 -11.63
CA SER A 172 -24.86 10.14 -10.24
C SER A 172 -23.87 9.49 -9.24
N THR A 173 -23.52 8.23 -9.50
CA THR A 173 -22.57 7.52 -8.62
C THR A 173 -21.14 8.02 -8.78
N LEU A 174 -20.74 8.47 -9.97
CA LEU A 174 -19.45 9.10 -10.22
C LEU A 174 -19.31 10.43 -9.46
N ALA A 175 -20.35 11.29 -9.51
CA ALA A 175 -20.37 12.54 -8.74
C ALA A 175 -20.31 12.30 -7.23
N MET A 176 -21.08 11.32 -6.72
CA MET A 176 -21.04 10.93 -5.31
C MET A 176 -19.67 10.42 -4.86
N LEU A 177 -19.00 9.64 -5.69
CA LEU A 177 -17.65 9.15 -5.41
C LEU A 177 -16.66 10.31 -5.34
N ALA A 178 -16.71 11.21 -6.33
CA ALA A 178 -15.78 12.33 -6.43
C ALA A 178 -15.89 13.28 -5.23
N ILE A 179 -17.10 13.66 -4.82
CA ILE A 179 -17.30 14.55 -3.67
C ILE A 179 -16.94 13.86 -2.36
N GLY A 180 -17.22 12.55 -2.24
CA GLY A 180 -16.88 11.77 -1.05
C GLY A 180 -15.37 11.61 -0.87
N ASP A 181 -14.64 11.36 -1.95
CA ASP A 181 -13.16 11.26 -1.91
C ASP A 181 -12.52 12.64 -1.68
N ALA A 182 -13.02 13.69 -2.32
CA ALA A 182 -12.55 15.04 -2.06
C ALA A 182 -12.72 15.42 -0.58
N LEU A 183 -13.88 15.09 0.01
CA LEU A 183 -14.15 15.33 1.42
C LEU A 183 -13.20 14.56 2.33
N ALA A 184 -12.91 13.29 2.02
CA ALA A 184 -11.98 12.47 2.79
C ALA A 184 -10.56 13.05 2.78
N LEU A 185 -10.08 13.50 1.63
CA LEU A 185 -8.74 14.08 1.47
C LEU A 185 -8.62 15.43 2.19
N VAL A 186 -9.60 16.32 2.03
CA VAL A 186 -9.58 17.62 2.74
C VAL A 186 -9.64 17.44 4.25
N VAL A 187 -10.46 16.51 4.75
CA VAL A 187 -10.49 16.18 6.19
C VAL A 187 -9.15 15.61 6.66
N SER A 188 -8.50 14.80 5.85
CA SER A 188 -7.15 14.26 6.14
C SER A 188 -6.11 15.39 6.27
N GLU A 189 -6.14 16.37 5.37
CA GLU A 189 -5.28 17.56 5.42
C GLU A 189 -5.54 18.41 6.68
N ILE A 190 -6.80 18.68 7.02
CA ILE A 190 -7.17 19.42 8.24
C ILE A 190 -6.63 18.70 9.50
N LYS A 191 -6.62 17.37 9.50
CA LYS A 191 -6.09 16.56 10.60
C LYS A 191 -4.57 16.42 10.60
N ASN A 192 -3.87 17.00 9.62
CA ASN A 192 -2.42 16.85 9.42
C ASN A 192 -1.99 15.36 9.30
N PHE A 193 -2.81 14.52 8.69
CA PHE A 193 -2.51 13.10 8.46
C PHE A 193 -1.43 12.98 7.38
N GLY A 194 -0.27 12.45 7.76
CA GLY A 194 0.92 12.37 6.90
C GLY A 194 1.22 10.97 6.36
N GLU A 195 2.34 10.85 5.66
CA GLU A 195 2.83 9.58 5.11
C GLU A 195 3.10 8.54 6.20
N GLU A 196 3.60 8.96 7.36
CA GLU A 196 3.89 8.08 8.49
C GLU A 196 2.60 7.49 9.08
N ASP A 197 1.56 8.30 9.22
CA ASP A 197 0.24 7.85 9.67
C ASP A 197 -0.38 6.89 8.65
N PHE A 198 -0.24 7.20 7.35
CA PHE A 198 -0.72 6.34 6.28
C PHE A 198 -0.03 4.96 6.30
N ALA A 199 1.27 4.93 6.53
CA ALA A 199 2.05 3.70 6.63
C ALA A 199 1.58 2.81 7.78
N GLN A 200 1.31 3.41 8.96
CA GLN A 200 0.78 2.68 10.12
C GLN A 200 -0.57 2.01 9.84
N LEU A 201 -1.42 2.64 9.02
CA LEU A 201 -2.71 2.08 8.63
C LEU A 201 -2.63 1.08 7.47
N HIS A 202 -1.48 1.02 6.76
CA HIS A 202 -1.26 0.16 5.59
C HIS A 202 0.00 -0.70 5.72
N PRO A 203 0.15 -1.50 6.79
CA PRO A 203 1.40 -2.24 7.06
C PRO A 203 1.76 -3.24 5.95
N GLY A 204 0.78 -3.77 5.23
CA GLY A 204 1.00 -4.68 4.10
C GLY A 204 1.25 -3.98 2.75
N GLY A 205 1.15 -2.66 2.67
CA GLY A 205 1.36 -1.90 1.44
C GLY A 205 2.82 -1.52 1.21
N ALA A 206 3.19 -1.24 -0.05
CA ALA A 206 4.56 -0.84 -0.41
C ALA A 206 5.09 0.35 0.39
N LEU A 207 4.24 1.34 0.67
CA LEU A 207 4.63 2.51 1.47
C LEU A 207 4.83 2.14 2.94
N GLY A 208 3.92 1.34 3.53
CA GLY A 208 4.06 0.85 4.90
C GLY A 208 5.35 0.08 5.11
N GLN A 209 5.66 -0.81 4.19
CA GLN A 209 6.92 -1.58 4.21
C GLN A 209 8.18 -0.71 4.09
N ARG A 210 8.14 0.37 3.28
CA ARG A 210 9.28 1.30 3.14
C ARG A 210 9.50 2.17 4.37
N LEU A 211 8.45 2.49 5.10
CA LEU A 211 8.49 3.32 6.31
C LEU A 211 8.59 2.49 7.59
N ALA A 212 8.49 1.15 7.48
CA ALA A 212 8.77 0.23 8.58
C ALA A 212 10.17 0.49 9.16
N ILE A 213 10.32 0.32 10.46
CA ILE A 213 11.61 0.39 11.13
C ILE A 213 12.37 -0.93 11.00
N VAL A 214 13.68 -0.86 11.05
CA VAL A 214 14.56 -2.03 10.89
C VAL A 214 14.28 -3.12 11.92
N ASP A 215 13.80 -2.77 13.10
CA ASP A 215 13.46 -3.65 14.20
C ASP A 215 12.30 -4.61 13.89
N GLU A 216 11.41 -4.21 12.96
CA GLU A 216 10.24 -5.01 12.55
C GLU A 216 10.57 -6.07 11.49
N VAL A 217 11.70 -5.91 10.80
CA VAL A 217 12.09 -6.78 9.66
C VAL A 217 13.42 -7.48 9.84
N MET A 218 14.24 -7.03 10.80
CA MET A 218 15.52 -7.68 11.10
C MET A 218 15.32 -9.10 11.63
N ARG A 219 16.27 -9.97 11.37
CA ARG A 219 16.40 -11.23 12.08
C ARG A 219 16.87 -10.95 13.51
N PRO A 220 16.19 -11.46 14.51
CA PRO A 220 16.59 -11.26 15.91
C PRO A 220 17.95 -11.92 16.18
N LEU A 221 18.64 -11.43 17.21
CA LEU A 221 20.01 -11.86 17.52
C LEU A 221 20.14 -13.37 17.71
N GLU A 222 19.10 -14.04 18.23
CA GLU A 222 19.05 -15.48 18.47
C GLU A 222 19.13 -16.30 17.16
N GLU A 223 18.76 -15.70 16.04
CA GLU A 223 18.84 -16.31 14.70
C GLU A 223 20.13 -15.94 13.98
N CYS A 224 20.90 -15.01 14.53
CA CYS A 224 22.16 -14.53 13.93
C CYS A 224 23.36 -15.35 14.41
N ARG A 225 24.45 -15.24 13.64
CA ARG A 225 25.75 -15.80 13.98
C ARG A 225 26.53 -14.74 14.76
N LEU A 226 26.81 -15.00 16.05
CA LEU A 226 27.55 -14.12 16.95
C LEU A 226 28.74 -14.84 17.53
N CYS A 227 29.89 -14.17 17.65
CA CYS A 227 31.11 -14.71 18.19
C CYS A 227 31.88 -13.64 18.98
N HIS A 228 32.61 -14.07 20.03
CA HIS A 228 33.48 -13.17 20.76
C HIS A 228 34.82 -12.97 20.05
N GLU A 229 35.37 -11.75 20.07
CA GLU A 229 36.61 -11.40 19.35
C GLU A 229 37.84 -12.22 19.73
N GLY A 230 37.87 -12.82 20.92
CA GLY A 230 38.93 -13.67 21.42
C GLY A 230 38.88 -15.15 20.98
N ALA A 231 37.81 -15.55 20.28
CA ALA A 231 37.66 -16.94 19.82
C ALA A 231 38.60 -17.23 18.63
N SER A 232 38.96 -18.51 18.45
CA SER A 232 39.63 -18.92 17.21
C SER A 232 38.64 -19.06 16.05
N ILE A 233 39.13 -19.01 14.81
CA ILE A 233 38.31 -19.23 13.61
C ILE A 233 37.61 -20.59 13.68
N ARG A 234 38.31 -21.64 14.15
CA ARG A 234 37.79 -22.99 14.38
C ARG A 234 36.60 -22.96 15.36
N GLN A 235 36.80 -22.31 16.51
CA GLN A 235 35.76 -22.20 17.55
C GLN A 235 34.55 -21.46 17.01
N MET A 236 34.75 -20.32 16.32
CA MET A 236 33.68 -19.55 15.68
C MET A 236 32.86 -20.41 14.71
N LEU A 237 33.53 -21.21 13.85
CA LEU A 237 32.85 -22.07 12.88
C LEU A 237 32.01 -23.16 13.57
N VAL A 238 32.49 -23.73 14.66
CA VAL A 238 31.79 -24.76 15.44
C VAL A 238 30.59 -24.14 16.16
N ASP A 239 30.80 -23.07 16.92
CA ASP A 239 29.77 -22.46 17.79
C ASP A 239 28.64 -21.81 16.96
N THR A 240 28.96 -21.27 15.79
CA THR A 240 27.97 -20.66 14.91
C THR A 240 27.36 -21.62 13.88
N SER A 241 27.76 -22.91 13.92
CA SER A 241 27.22 -23.95 13.06
C SER A 241 25.86 -24.45 13.57
N ARG A 242 24.77 -23.80 13.11
CA ARG A 242 23.39 -24.20 13.43
C ARG A 242 22.69 -24.75 12.18
N PRO A 243 21.81 -25.79 12.33
CA PRO A 243 20.99 -26.24 11.21
C PRO A 243 19.93 -25.18 10.87
N GLY A 244 19.62 -25.01 9.57
CA GLY A 244 18.60 -24.11 9.07
C GLY A 244 19.16 -23.01 8.16
N ARG A 245 18.33 -21.99 7.89
CA ARG A 245 18.72 -20.82 7.08
C ARG A 245 19.73 -19.98 7.88
N ARG A 246 20.88 -19.71 7.28
CA ARG A 246 22.00 -19.01 7.95
C ARG A 246 22.17 -17.61 7.38
N THR A 247 22.66 -16.69 8.23
CA THR A 247 23.30 -15.46 7.76
C THR A 247 24.69 -15.81 7.23
N GLY A 248 25.15 -15.17 6.17
CA GLY A 248 26.51 -15.35 5.62
C GLY A 248 27.57 -14.65 6.46
N ALA A 249 27.18 -13.63 7.23
CA ALA A 249 28.06 -12.92 8.14
C ALA A 249 27.97 -13.43 9.57
N VAL A 250 29.10 -13.48 10.24
CA VAL A 250 29.25 -13.63 11.68
C VAL A 250 29.54 -12.26 12.26
N MET A 251 28.74 -11.80 13.19
CA MET A 251 28.98 -10.58 13.98
C MET A 251 29.97 -10.89 15.10
N ILE A 252 30.92 -9.98 15.33
CA ILE A 252 31.99 -10.17 16.30
C ILE A 252 31.88 -9.09 17.38
N GLU A 253 31.66 -9.52 18.64
CA GLU A 253 31.55 -8.65 19.77
C GLU A 253 32.79 -8.71 20.69
N ASN A 254 33.01 -7.64 21.42
CA ASN A 254 34.04 -7.59 22.50
C ASN A 254 33.44 -7.94 23.86
N THR A 255 34.26 -7.84 24.92
CA THR A 255 33.85 -8.09 26.31
C THR A 255 32.79 -7.14 26.85
N ALA A 256 32.58 -5.97 26.22
CA ALA A 256 31.50 -5.02 26.51
C ALA A 256 30.23 -5.32 25.71
N HIS A 257 30.20 -6.42 24.96
CA HIS A 257 29.15 -6.79 24.02
C HIS A 257 28.95 -5.78 22.86
N SER A 258 29.93 -4.90 22.59
CA SER A 258 29.87 -4.00 21.45
C SER A 258 30.33 -4.71 20.17
N LEU A 259 29.71 -4.43 19.04
CA LEU A 259 30.05 -4.96 17.73
C LEU A 259 31.38 -4.34 17.25
N VAL A 260 32.43 -5.15 17.12
CA VAL A 260 33.81 -4.70 16.76
C VAL A 260 34.28 -5.19 15.40
N GLY A 261 33.53 -6.08 14.78
CA GLY A 261 33.86 -6.61 13.46
C GLY A 261 32.80 -7.53 12.89
N ILE A 262 32.98 -7.88 11.63
CA ILE A 262 32.22 -8.92 10.94
C ILE A 262 33.17 -9.87 10.24
N PHE A 263 32.74 -11.12 10.04
CA PHE A 263 33.46 -12.11 9.27
C PHE A 263 32.50 -12.89 8.39
N THR A 264 32.68 -12.84 7.09
CA THR A 264 31.76 -13.40 6.09
C THR A 264 32.27 -14.72 5.53
N ASP A 265 31.39 -15.49 4.88
CA ASP A 265 31.78 -16.69 4.16
C ASP A 265 32.79 -16.37 3.02
N SER A 266 32.72 -15.16 2.46
CA SER A 266 33.72 -14.66 1.50
C SER A 266 35.07 -14.41 2.14
N ASP A 267 35.13 -13.93 3.38
CA ASP A 267 36.36 -13.75 4.14
C ASP A 267 36.98 -15.10 4.48
N LEU A 268 36.14 -16.08 4.87
CA LEU A 268 36.60 -17.46 5.10
C LEU A 268 37.21 -18.08 3.84
N THR A 269 36.54 -17.94 2.71
CA THR A 269 37.03 -18.45 1.41
C THR A 269 38.37 -17.82 1.05
N ARG A 270 38.50 -16.51 1.24
CA ARG A 270 39.74 -15.75 0.98
C ARG A 270 40.86 -16.18 1.94
N PHE A 271 40.52 -16.35 3.21
CA PHE A 271 41.45 -16.82 4.24
C PHE A 271 42.00 -18.22 3.92
N LEU A 272 41.15 -19.18 3.60
CA LEU A 272 41.53 -20.54 3.22
C LEU A 272 42.36 -20.58 1.92
N GLY A 273 42.04 -19.69 0.97
CA GLY A 273 42.79 -19.56 -0.31
C GLY A 273 44.18 -18.94 -0.17
N ALA A 274 44.39 -18.09 0.85
CA ALA A 274 45.67 -17.44 1.13
C ALA A 274 46.61 -18.28 2.02
N GLY A 275 46.08 -19.31 2.68
CA GLY A 275 46.83 -20.16 3.61
C GLY A 275 47.98 -20.89 2.92
N ARG A 276 49.21 -20.72 3.44
CA ARG A 276 50.39 -21.50 3.04
C ARG A 276 50.19 -22.92 3.57
N ARG A 277 50.24 -23.91 2.67
CA ARG A 277 50.43 -25.30 3.09
C ARG A 277 51.86 -25.46 3.55
N ASP A 278 52.04 -25.72 4.83
CA ASP A 278 53.34 -26.18 5.30
C ASP A 278 53.61 -27.63 4.80
N ALA A 279 54.85 -28.11 4.96
CA ALA A 279 55.26 -29.44 4.51
C ALA A 279 54.52 -30.59 5.20
N SER A 280 53.76 -30.33 6.27
CA SER A 280 52.97 -31.31 7.04
C SER A 280 51.48 -31.42 6.58
N GLY A 281 51.02 -30.50 5.72
CA GLY A 281 49.66 -30.55 5.18
C GLY A 281 48.54 -30.15 6.19
N ALA A 282 48.88 -29.77 7.40
CA ALA A 282 47.95 -29.27 8.40
C ALA A 282 47.99 -27.73 8.38
N SER A 283 46.87 -27.05 8.05
CA SER A 283 46.79 -25.62 8.25
C SER A 283 46.44 -25.30 9.69
N ASP A 284 47.43 -24.89 10.45
CA ASP A 284 47.31 -24.36 11.83
C ASP A 284 46.55 -22.99 11.84
N ASP A 285 46.21 -22.49 10.64
CA ASP A 285 45.62 -21.18 10.44
C ASP A 285 44.22 -21.02 11.05
N LEU A 286 43.45 -22.11 11.22
CA LEU A 286 42.11 -22.04 11.83
C LEU A 286 42.13 -21.80 13.35
N ASP A 287 43.27 -21.99 14.01
CA ASP A 287 43.45 -21.73 15.41
C ASP A 287 43.86 -20.29 15.74
N ARG A 288 44.03 -19.45 14.69
CA ARG A 288 44.23 -17.99 14.82
C ARG A 288 43.00 -17.31 15.40
N CYS A 289 43.24 -16.22 16.14
CA CYS A 289 42.19 -15.43 16.74
C CYS A 289 41.38 -14.71 15.65
N ILE A 290 40.05 -14.73 15.76
CA ILE A 290 39.14 -14.09 14.79
C ILE A 290 39.41 -12.57 14.67
N SER A 291 39.82 -11.93 15.76
CA SER A 291 40.17 -10.49 15.79
C SER A 291 41.32 -10.10 14.87
N GLU A 292 42.17 -11.05 14.41
CA GLU A 292 43.26 -10.79 13.47
C GLU A 292 42.80 -10.76 12.01
N VAL A 293 41.68 -11.40 11.70
CA VAL A 293 41.21 -11.62 10.33
C VAL A 293 39.85 -11.03 10.04
N MET A 294 39.10 -10.60 11.06
CA MET A 294 37.80 -9.98 10.88
C MET A 294 37.87 -8.65 10.14
N THR A 295 36.80 -8.28 9.46
CA THR A 295 36.63 -6.97 8.85
C THR A 295 36.19 -5.96 9.90
N ARG A 296 37.07 -4.99 10.24
CA ARG A 296 36.82 -3.95 11.25
C ARG A 296 36.11 -2.72 10.68
N LYS A 297 36.20 -2.45 9.36
CA LYS A 297 35.49 -1.37 8.68
C LYS A 297 34.26 -1.94 8.02
N PHE A 298 33.18 -2.01 8.72
CA PHE A 298 31.89 -2.50 8.25
C PHE A 298 30.82 -1.44 8.35
N SER A 299 29.68 -1.67 7.72
CA SER A 299 28.46 -0.85 7.90
C SER A 299 27.54 -1.53 8.91
N ALA A 300 26.90 -0.74 9.74
CA ALA A 300 25.83 -1.15 10.63
C ALA A 300 24.73 -0.07 10.60
N ILE A 301 23.52 -0.42 11.02
CA ILE A 301 22.40 0.51 11.15
C ILE A 301 21.87 0.49 12.58
N ARG A 302 21.33 1.61 13.05
CA ARG A 302 20.81 1.71 14.42
C ARG A 302 19.35 1.23 14.50
N THR A 303 18.98 0.70 15.65
CA THR A 303 17.58 0.49 16.05
C THR A 303 16.75 1.74 15.79
N GLY A 304 15.50 1.59 15.37
CA GLY A 304 14.60 2.70 15.04
C GLY A 304 14.85 3.36 13.67
N ALA A 305 15.90 3.02 12.95
CA ALA A 305 16.13 3.50 11.58
C ALA A 305 15.07 2.93 10.61
N LYS A 306 14.81 3.62 9.51
CA LYS A 306 13.85 3.17 8.49
C LYS A 306 14.45 2.05 7.62
N VAL A 307 13.63 1.11 7.20
CA VAL A 307 14.03 0.04 6.28
C VAL A 307 14.56 0.61 4.95
N SER A 308 14.03 1.75 4.50
CA SER A 308 14.53 2.45 3.32
C SER A 308 16.01 2.85 3.44
N GLU A 309 16.48 3.25 4.62
CA GLU A 309 17.88 3.57 4.88
C GLU A 309 18.75 2.30 4.83
N ALA A 310 18.24 1.19 5.38
CA ALA A 310 18.94 -0.09 5.28
C ALA A 310 19.11 -0.54 3.81
N ILE A 311 18.06 -0.42 2.99
CA ILE A 311 18.10 -0.74 1.55
C ILE A 311 19.11 0.15 0.84
N GLU A 312 19.16 1.44 1.15
CA GLU A 312 20.15 2.36 0.56
C GLU A 312 21.58 1.98 0.91
N ILE A 313 21.86 1.65 2.17
CA ILE A 313 23.19 1.19 2.62
C ILE A 313 23.58 -0.12 1.91
N LEU A 314 22.69 -1.13 1.90
CA LEU A 314 22.93 -2.41 1.26
C LEU A 314 23.26 -2.23 -0.24
N SER A 315 22.46 -1.42 -0.95
CA SER A 315 22.62 -1.14 -2.39
C SER A 315 23.88 -0.35 -2.68
N HIS A 316 24.12 0.76 -1.97
CA HIS A 316 25.27 1.65 -2.23
C HIS A 316 26.59 0.98 -1.88
N ARG A 317 26.64 0.22 -0.78
CA ARG A 317 27.84 -0.51 -0.34
C ARG A 317 28.03 -1.85 -1.03
N LYS A 318 27.01 -2.32 -1.78
CA LYS A 318 26.97 -3.64 -2.45
C LYS A 318 27.24 -4.80 -1.50
N ILE A 319 26.60 -4.74 -0.33
CA ILE A 319 26.65 -5.78 0.70
C ILE A 319 25.30 -6.48 0.79
N SER A 320 25.27 -7.73 1.20
CA SER A 320 24.04 -8.53 1.34
C SER A 320 23.49 -8.54 2.75
N GLU A 321 24.27 -8.14 3.74
CA GLU A 321 23.90 -8.22 5.15
C GLU A 321 24.35 -6.96 5.88
N LEU A 322 23.50 -6.50 6.82
CA LEU A 322 23.70 -5.27 7.57
C LEU A 322 23.35 -5.51 9.04
N PRO A 323 24.33 -5.51 9.95
CA PRO A 323 24.08 -5.59 11.39
C PRO A 323 23.21 -4.43 11.88
N VAL A 324 22.29 -4.73 12.80
CA VAL A 324 21.49 -3.75 13.54
C VAL A 324 22.04 -3.65 14.95
N VAL A 325 22.31 -2.42 15.39
CA VAL A 325 22.91 -2.15 16.72
C VAL A 325 22.05 -1.18 17.53
N ASN A 326 22.13 -1.29 18.85
CA ASN A 326 21.53 -0.33 19.78
C ASN A 326 22.42 0.91 19.98
N ASP A 327 22.01 1.83 20.87
CA ASP A 327 22.77 3.06 21.17
C ASP A 327 24.13 2.83 21.84
N LEU A 328 24.36 1.64 22.38
CA LEU A 328 25.63 1.21 22.98
C LEU A 328 26.53 0.46 21.99
N ASP A 329 26.20 0.49 20.70
CA ASP A 329 26.85 -0.28 19.62
C ASP A 329 26.81 -1.81 19.82
N GLN A 330 25.85 -2.32 20.60
CA GLN A 330 25.66 -3.76 20.79
C GLN A 330 24.76 -4.32 19.68
N PRO A 331 25.10 -5.47 19.09
CA PRO A 331 24.28 -6.09 18.04
C PRO A 331 22.97 -6.61 18.63
N ILE A 332 21.85 -6.27 17.98
CA ILE A 332 20.50 -6.71 18.36
C ILE A 332 19.83 -7.56 17.27
N GLY A 333 20.39 -7.55 16.07
CA GLY A 333 19.88 -8.33 14.95
C GLY A 333 20.69 -8.07 13.67
N LEU A 334 20.17 -8.58 12.56
CA LEU A 334 20.79 -8.45 11.25
C LEU A 334 19.73 -8.37 10.16
N ILE A 335 19.91 -7.50 9.19
CA ILE A 335 19.10 -7.42 7.97
C ILE A 335 19.85 -8.12 6.83
N ASP A 336 19.23 -9.12 6.21
CA ASP A 336 19.69 -9.75 4.99
C ASP A 336 18.94 -9.12 3.79
N ILE A 337 19.63 -8.92 2.68
CA ILE A 337 19.04 -8.35 1.46
C ILE A 337 17.80 -9.13 1.01
N THR A 338 17.74 -10.44 1.26
CA THR A 338 16.59 -11.28 0.92
C THR A 338 15.35 -10.97 1.78
N ASP A 339 15.53 -10.40 2.97
CA ASP A 339 14.42 -10.02 3.85
C ASP A 339 13.77 -8.70 3.37
N VAL A 340 14.50 -7.88 2.58
CA VAL A 340 14.04 -6.58 2.08
C VAL A 340 13.79 -6.52 0.57
N ILE A 341 14.12 -7.57 -0.21
CA ILE A 341 13.86 -7.61 -1.66
C ILE A 341 12.38 -7.43 -1.99
N GLY A 342 11.47 -8.11 -1.28
CA GLY A 342 10.03 -7.96 -1.46
C GLY A 342 9.54 -6.53 -1.21
N ILE A 343 10.20 -5.80 -0.32
CA ILE A 343 9.94 -4.40 0.00
C ILE A 343 10.45 -3.50 -1.14
N ALA A 344 11.64 -3.77 -1.66
CA ALA A 344 12.24 -3.01 -2.76
C ALA A 344 11.45 -3.16 -4.08
N GLU A 345 10.98 -4.38 -4.41
CA GLU A 345 10.18 -4.63 -5.62
C GLU A 345 8.80 -3.97 -5.58
N SER A 346 8.18 -3.91 -4.41
CA SER A 346 6.91 -3.18 -4.24
C SER A 346 7.10 -1.66 -4.29
N ALA A 347 8.31 -1.15 -4.10
CA ALA A 347 8.68 0.27 -4.16
C ALA A 347 8.94 0.77 -5.59
N VAL A 348 9.45 -0.09 -6.46
CA VAL A 348 9.52 0.15 -7.90
C VAL A 348 8.16 -0.25 -8.46
N GLY A 349 7.23 0.71 -8.56
CA GLY A 349 5.93 0.46 -9.17
C GLY A 349 6.14 -0.38 -10.43
N ARG A 350 5.29 -1.38 -10.67
CA ARG A 350 5.27 -2.17 -11.90
C ARG A 350 5.15 -1.20 -13.08
N GLY A 351 6.30 -0.69 -13.51
CA GLY A 351 6.45 -0.17 -14.85
C GLY A 351 6.07 -1.34 -15.77
N GLU A 352 5.13 -1.11 -16.64
CA GLU A 352 4.61 -2.03 -17.62
C GLU A 352 5.77 -2.88 -18.18
N VAL A 353 5.84 -4.13 -17.79
CA VAL A 353 6.54 -5.14 -18.54
C VAL A 353 5.63 -5.41 -19.74
N GLY A 354 5.82 -4.64 -20.80
CA GLY A 354 5.26 -4.98 -22.10
C GLY A 354 5.74 -6.39 -22.45
N GLU A 355 4.82 -7.34 -22.49
CA GLU A 355 5.07 -8.65 -23.09
C GLU A 355 5.40 -8.42 -24.58
N CYS A 356 6.69 -8.42 -24.91
CA CYS A 356 7.14 -8.72 -26.26
C CYS A 356 6.92 -10.22 -26.48
N MET A 357 5.80 -10.58 -27.09
CA MET A 357 5.63 -11.89 -27.71
C MET A 357 6.47 -11.93 -28.99
N GLU A 358 7.63 -12.55 -28.96
CA GLU A 358 8.29 -13.06 -30.15
C GLU A 358 7.73 -14.45 -30.47
N GLU A 359 6.94 -14.55 -31.53
CA GLU A 359 6.57 -15.84 -32.13
C GLU A 359 7.80 -16.47 -32.78
N GLY A 360 8.46 -17.36 -32.08
CA GLY A 360 9.43 -18.28 -32.65
C GLY A 360 8.75 -19.48 -33.32
N ALA A 361 9.07 -19.73 -34.56
CA ALA A 361 8.54 -20.82 -35.39
C ALA A 361 9.01 -22.20 -34.89
N GLU A 362 8.55 -22.68 -33.77
CA GLU A 362 8.60 -24.09 -33.33
C GLU A 362 7.99 -24.23 -31.92
N GLY A 363 6.73 -23.99 -31.74
CA GLY A 363 5.83 -24.58 -30.73
C GLY A 363 6.35 -24.92 -29.31
N ARG A 364 7.38 -24.24 -28.78
CA ARG A 364 7.84 -24.35 -27.37
C ARG A 364 7.88 -22.99 -26.70
N VAL A 365 6.99 -22.79 -25.75
CA VAL A 365 7.03 -21.65 -24.84
C VAL A 365 8.23 -21.84 -23.91
N VAL A 366 9.28 -21.07 -24.12
CA VAL A 366 10.37 -20.92 -23.15
C VAL A 366 10.05 -19.70 -22.28
N VAL A 367 9.71 -19.95 -21.02
CA VAL A 367 9.59 -18.90 -20.01
C VAL A 367 11.00 -18.38 -19.75
N GLY A 368 11.32 -17.21 -20.31
CA GLY A 368 12.59 -16.52 -20.07
C GLY A 368 12.66 -16.07 -18.61
N GLN A 369 13.76 -16.37 -17.93
CA GLN A 369 14.05 -15.85 -16.60
C GLN A 369 14.13 -14.32 -16.66
N PRO A 370 13.55 -13.59 -15.69
CA PRO A 370 13.67 -12.14 -15.64
C PRO A 370 15.14 -11.77 -15.40
N HIS A 371 15.75 -11.06 -16.34
CA HIS A 371 17.04 -10.45 -16.13
C HIS A 371 16.91 -9.33 -15.09
N LEU A 372 17.41 -9.57 -13.90
CA LEU A 372 17.59 -8.58 -12.83
C LEU A 372 18.48 -7.45 -13.36
N ARG A 373 17.91 -6.34 -13.82
CA ARG A 373 18.65 -5.10 -14.01
C ARG A 373 18.70 -4.38 -12.68
N ILE A 374 19.73 -4.64 -11.91
CA ILE A 374 20.13 -3.80 -10.79
C ILE A 374 20.66 -2.49 -11.38
N PHE A 375 20.13 -1.37 -10.90
CA PHE A 375 20.48 -0.01 -11.29
C PHE A 375 21.97 0.15 -11.64
N GLY A 376 22.25 0.47 -12.88
CA GLY A 376 23.55 0.84 -13.34
C GLY A 376 23.51 2.15 -14.08
N ALA A 377 24.26 3.10 -13.56
CA ALA A 377 24.71 4.33 -14.15
C ALA A 377 24.64 4.39 -15.68
N THR A 378 23.99 5.45 -16.19
CA THR A 378 24.32 6.00 -17.49
C THR A 378 25.14 7.27 -17.25
N LEU A 379 26.31 7.33 -17.92
CA LEU A 379 27.18 8.49 -18.03
C LEU A 379 26.45 9.74 -18.50
#